data_f31492a85f7316fa13294e0e8ebd84a8
#
_entry.id   f31492a85f7316fa13294e0e8ebd84a8
#
_cell.length_a   1.000
_cell.length_b   1.000
_cell.length_c   1.000
_cell.angle_alpha   90.00
_cell.angle_beta   90.00
_cell.angle_gamma   90.00
#
_symmetry.space_group_name_H-M   'P 1'
#
loop_
_entity.id
_entity.type
_entity.pdbx_description
1 polymer ?
#
loop_
_entity_poly.entity_id
_entity_poly.type
_entity_poly.pdbx_seq_one_letter_code
_entity_poly.pdbx_strand_id
1 'polypeptide(L)'
;FLYKPVKQKNGNLKKKHMFSRISYTLQPVQKESVWEGVIQQDSMWAYPEYGSIKMNLEEVHRDYGRFKKRAKELQKWINEEFSEEKQLGKLVSLIDYDNHAESVAEIESLFKQVASG
;
A
#
# COMPACT_ATOMS: atom_id res chain seq x y z
N PHE A 1 -1.09 -3.27 0.82
CA PHE A 1 -1.89 -3.40 2.06
C PHE A 1 -3.06 -4.40 1.93
N LEU A 2 -3.57 -4.70 0.74
CA LEU A 2 -4.67 -5.65 0.52
C LEU A 2 -4.29 -7.13 0.69
N TYR A 3 -3.00 -7.43 0.85
CA TYR A 3 -2.48 -8.78 1.06
C TYR A 3 -1.86 -8.90 2.45
N LYS A 4 -2.48 -9.72 3.29
CA LYS A 4 -1.98 -10.00 4.63
C LYS A 4 -1.01 -11.20 4.61
N PRO A 5 0.17 -11.13 5.22
CA PRO A 5 1.02 -12.30 5.45
C PRO A 5 0.34 -13.25 6.46
N VAL A 6 0.20 -14.52 6.09
CA VAL A 6 -0.39 -15.55 6.96
C VAL A 6 0.60 -16.69 7.11
N LYS A 7 0.88 -17.07 8.34
CA LYS A 7 1.77 -18.20 8.66
C LYS A 7 1.07 -19.51 8.30
N GLN A 8 1.72 -20.33 7.49
CA GLN A 8 1.23 -21.65 7.12
C GLN A 8 1.62 -22.69 8.18
N LYS A 9 1.02 -23.89 8.11
CA LYS A 9 1.35 -25.01 9.03
C LYS A 9 2.83 -25.42 8.99
N ASN A 10 3.48 -25.23 7.85
CA ASN A 10 4.92 -25.48 7.66
C ASN A 10 5.85 -24.34 8.13
N GLY A 11 5.30 -23.31 8.79
CA GLY A 11 6.06 -22.16 9.28
C GLY A 11 6.29 -21.04 8.26
N ASN A 12 6.09 -21.28 6.96
CA ASN A 12 6.31 -20.31 5.91
C ASN A 12 5.21 -19.22 5.89
N LEU A 13 5.60 -17.98 5.53
CA LEU A 13 4.65 -16.89 5.33
C LEU A 13 4.13 -16.91 3.88
N LYS A 14 2.80 -16.93 3.72
CA LYS A 14 2.13 -16.77 2.43
C LYS A 14 1.30 -15.49 2.44
N LYS A 15 1.44 -14.67 1.41
CA LYS A 15 0.56 -13.51 1.21
C LYS A 15 -0.84 -13.99 0.81
N LYS A 16 -1.83 -13.69 1.62
CA LYS A 16 -3.25 -14.01 1.36
C LYS A 16 -3.99 -12.74 0.98
N HIS A 17 -4.70 -12.76 -0.15
CA HIS A 17 -5.62 -11.67 -0.49
C HIS A 17 -6.82 -11.67 0.45
N MET A 18 -7.20 -10.49 0.92
CA MET A 18 -8.28 -10.30 1.90
C MET A 18 -9.52 -9.65 1.28
N PHE A 19 -9.57 -9.58 -0.05
CA PHE A 19 -10.63 -8.98 -0.87
C PHE A 19 -11.19 -10.00 -1.87
N SER A 20 -12.31 -9.67 -2.48
CA SER A 20 -12.86 -10.43 -3.61
C SER A 20 -12.16 -9.97 -4.89
N ARG A 21 -11.56 -10.92 -5.61
CA ARG A 21 -10.75 -10.62 -6.79
C ARG A 21 -11.57 -10.73 -8.05
N ILE A 22 -11.77 -9.61 -8.72
CA ILE A 22 -12.40 -9.57 -10.05
C ILE A 22 -11.31 -9.72 -11.11
N SER A 23 -11.53 -10.65 -12.06
CA SER A 23 -10.66 -10.79 -13.24
C SER A 23 -10.86 -9.61 -14.19
N TYR A 24 -9.80 -9.22 -14.86
CA TYR A 24 -9.81 -8.11 -15.81
C TYR A 24 -8.85 -8.38 -16.96
N THR A 25 -9.07 -7.71 -18.09
CA THR A 25 -8.13 -7.63 -19.20
C THR A 25 -7.58 -6.21 -19.31
N LEU A 26 -6.30 -6.07 -19.67
CA LEU A 26 -5.72 -4.77 -20.01
C LEU A 26 -5.99 -4.49 -21.49
N GLN A 27 -6.58 -3.34 -21.78
CA GLN A 27 -6.88 -2.90 -23.13
C GLN A 27 -6.51 -1.41 -23.27
N PRO A 28 -6.19 -0.94 -24.49
CA PRO A 28 -5.98 0.47 -24.72
C PRO A 28 -7.18 1.31 -24.28
N VAL A 29 -6.91 2.52 -23.82
CA VAL A 29 -7.94 3.49 -23.47
C VAL A 29 -8.83 3.75 -24.68
N GLN A 30 -10.15 3.82 -24.47
CA GLN A 30 -11.11 4.18 -25.51
C GLN A 30 -10.82 5.60 -26.04
N LYS A 31 -10.93 5.79 -27.33
CA LYS A 31 -10.59 7.08 -27.98
C LYS A 31 -11.33 8.26 -27.37
N GLU A 32 -12.59 8.05 -26.96
CA GLU A 32 -13.46 9.04 -26.35
C GLU A 32 -12.99 9.44 -24.93
N SER A 33 -12.15 8.63 -24.31
CA SER A 33 -11.59 8.87 -22.97
C SER A 33 -10.19 9.45 -23.01
N VAL A 34 -9.62 9.63 -24.20
CA VAL A 34 -8.30 10.25 -24.35
C VAL A 34 -8.42 11.74 -24.04
N TRP A 35 -7.55 12.23 -23.15
CA TRP A 35 -7.44 13.62 -22.79
C TRP A 35 -5.99 14.04 -22.89
N GLU A 36 -5.70 14.84 -23.90
CA GLU A 36 -4.35 15.28 -24.22
C GLU A 36 -3.62 15.89 -22.99
N GLY A 37 -2.42 15.42 -22.74
CA GLY A 37 -1.62 15.81 -21.56
C GLY A 37 -2.02 15.17 -20.23
N VAL A 38 -3.15 14.44 -20.16
CA VAL A 38 -3.63 13.77 -18.93
C VAL A 38 -3.80 12.27 -19.13
N ILE A 39 -4.59 11.85 -20.14
CA ILE A 39 -4.81 10.44 -20.47
C ILE A 39 -4.31 10.22 -21.89
N GLN A 40 -3.15 9.60 -22.02
CA GLN A 40 -2.51 9.36 -23.31
C GLN A 40 -3.18 8.20 -24.06
N GLN A 41 -3.16 8.24 -25.38
CA GLN A 41 -3.80 7.25 -26.24
C GLN A 41 -3.18 5.84 -26.10
N ASP A 42 -1.91 5.76 -25.73
CA ASP A 42 -1.17 4.49 -25.50
C ASP A 42 -1.34 3.95 -24.07
N SER A 43 -2.09 4.64 -23.21
CA SER A 43 -2.40 4.15 -21.86
C SER A 43 -3.26 2.90 -21.91
N MET A 44 -3.04 2.01 -20.94
CA MET A 44 -3.77 0.75 -20.80
C MET A 44 -4.66 0.80 -19.57
N TRP A 45 -5.95 0.49 -19.74
CA TRP A 45 -6.91 0.39 -18.65
C TRP A 45 -7.31 -1.05 -18.35
N ALA A 46 -7.63 -1.32 -17.09
CA ALA A 46 -8.15 -2.60 -16.64
C ALA A 46 -9.67 -2.66 -16.86
N TYR A 47 -10.10 -3.50 -17.78
CA TYR A 47 -11.52 -3.74 -18.05
C TYR A 47 -11.96 -5.01 -17.31
N PRO A 48 -12.86 -4.89 -16.32
CA PRO A 48 -13.28 -6.04 -15.54
C PRO A 48 -14.18 -6.98 -16.36
N GLU A 49 -14.02 -8.27 -16.15
CA GLU A 49 -14.83 -9.30 -16.79
C GLU A 49 -16.20 -9.40 -16.10
N TYR A 50 -17.28 -9.18 -16.86
CA TYR A 50 -18.64 -9.18 -16.32
C TYR A 50 -19.02 -10.49 -15.60
N GLY A 51 -18.63 -11.63 -16.15
CA GLY A 51 -18.85 -12.94 -15.50
C GLY A 51 -18.16 -13.03 -14.15
N SER A 52 -16.93 -12.50 -14.04
CA SER A 52 -16.19 -12.43 -12.77
C SER A 52 -16.85 -11.51 -11.76
N ILE A 53 -17.37 -10.35 -12.20
CA ILE A 53 -18.14 -9.44 -11.32
C ILE A 53 -19.34 -10.17 -10.74
N LYS A 54 -20.18 -10.77 -11.60
CA LYS A 54 -21.39 -11.49 -11.20
C LYS A 54 -21.09 -12.59 -10.19
N MET A 55 -20.14 -13.48 -10.49
CA MET A 55 -19.73 -14.57 -9.61
C MET A 55 -19.25 -14.07 -8.24
N ASN A 56 -18.44 -13.01 -8.20
CA ASN A 56 -17.93 -12.46 -6.96
C ASN A 56 -19.04 -11.81 -6.11
N LEU A 57 -19.97 -11.10 -6.73
CA LEU A 57 -21.13 -10.51 -6.04
C LEU A 57 -22.04 -11.61 -5.45
N GLU A 58 -22.34 -12.66 -6.21
CA GLU A 58 -23.12 -13.80 -5.73
C GLU A 58 -22.41 -14.52 -4.57
N GLU A 59 -21.10 -14.70 -4.65
CA GLU A 59 -20.31 -15.32 -3.58
C GLU A 59 -20.32 -14.47 -2.31
N VAL A 60 -20.13 -13.15 -2.42
CA VAL A 60 -20.19 -12.22 -1.28
C VAL A 60 -21.58 -12.23 -0.65
N HIS A 61 -22.64 -12.21 -1.46
CA HIS A 61 -24.02 -12.27 -0.97
C HIS A 61 -24.32 -13.59 -0.24
N ARG A 62 -23.90 -14.72 -0.82
CA ARG A 62 -24.14 -16.06 -0.25
C ARG A 62 -23.39 -16.29 1.07
N ASP A 63 -22.18 -15.76 1.22
CA ASP A 63 -21.32 -15.97 2.38
C ASP A 63 -20.78 -14.65 2.94
N TYR A 64 -21.67 -13.70 3.17
CA TYR A 64 -21.33 -12.37 3.68
C TYR A 64 -20.55 -12.43 5.00
N GLY A 65 -20.88 -13.38 5.88
CA GLY A 65 -20.22 -13.57 7.17
C GLY A 65 -18.72 -13.78 7.05
N ARG A 66 -18.29 -14.61 6.09
CA ARG A 66 -16.87 -14.87 5.80
C ARG A 66 -16.15 -13.61 5.31
N PHE A 67 -16.77 -12.86 4.40
CA PHE A 67 -16.18 -11.62 3.88
C PHE A 67 -16.09 -10.54 4.95
N LYS A 68 -17.14 -10.39 5.78
CA LYS A 68 -17.13 -9.47 6.93
C LYS A 68 -16.03 -9.81 7.93
N LYS A 69 -15.81 -11.09 8.24
CA LYS A 69 -14.72 -11.54 9.11
C LYS A 69 -13.35 -11.19 8.52
N ARG A 70 -13.13 -11.48 7.22
CA ARG A 70 -11.88 -11.12 6.53
C ARG A 70 -11.63 -9.61 6.53
N ALA A 71 -12.66 -8.80 6.28
CA ALA A 71 -12.55 -7.35 6.31
C ALA A 71 -12.11 -6.84 7.70
N LYS A 72 -12.70 -7.37 8.78
CA LYS A 72 -12.28 -7.02 10.15
C LYS A 72 -10.85 -7.46 10.45
N GLU A 73 -10.44 -8.65 10.02
CA GLU A 73 -9.07 -9.13 10.18
C GLU A 73 -8.07 -8.24 9.41
N LEU A 74 -8.44 -7.80 8.21
CA LEU A 74 -7.64 -6.89 7.41
C LEU A 74 -7.55 -5.52 8.06
N GLN A 75 -8.67 -4.96 8.51
CA GLN A 75 -8.71 -3.67 9.21
C GLN A 75 -7.78 -3.66 10.43
N LYS A 76 -7.88 -4.69 11.28
CA LYS A 76 -7.00 -4.82 12.45
C LYS A 76 -5.53 -4.83 12.05
N TRP A 77 -5.17 -5.65 11.06
CA TRP A 77 -3.79 -5.73 10.58
C TRP A 77 -3.29 -4.43 9.95
N ILE A 78 -4.13 -3.73 9.19
CA ILE A 78 -3.77 -2.42 8.61
C ILE A 78 -3.49 -1.41 9.72
N ASN A 79 -4.38 -1.31 10.72
CA ASN A 79 -4.22 -0.38 11.83
C ASN A 79 -2.94 -0.65 12.66
N GLU A 80 -2.54 -1.93 12.78
CA GLU A 80 -1.33 -2.33 13.49
C GLU A 80 -0.06 -2.11 12.65
N GLU A 81 -0.09 -2.49 11.36
CA GLU A 81 1.11 -2.51 10.51
C GLU A 81 1.39 -1.17 9.84
N PHE A 82 0.33 -0.41 9.54
CA PHE A 82 0.40 0.90 8.90
C PHE A 82 0.03 2.04 9.85
N SER A 83 0.23 1.85 11.17
CA SER A 83 0.11 2.94 12.13
C SER A 83 1.13 4.03 11.83
N GLU A 84 0.79 5.27 12.16
CA GLU A 84 1.67 6.43 11.99
C GLU A 84 3.04 6.18 12.65
N GLU A 85 3.03 5.72 13.89
CA GLU A 85 4.24 5.39 14.64
C GLU A 85 5.16 4.39 13.91
N LYS A 86 4.60 3.27 13.40
CA LYS A 86 5.39 2.29 12.65
C LYS A 86 5.90 2.84 11.31
N GLN A 87 5.11 3.65 10.61
CA GLN A 87 5.52 4.20 9.32
C GLN A 87 6.58 5.28 9.51
N LEU A 88 6.44 6.15 10.50
CA LEU A 88 7.46 7.13 10.86
C LEU A 88 8.74 6.44 11.35
N GLY A 89 8.64 5.39 12.18
CA GLY A 89 9.80 4.61 12.60
C GLY A 89 10.55 3.97 11.42
N LYS A 90 9.84 3.44 10.43
CA LYS A 90 10.46 2.93 9.18
C LYS A 90 11.13 4.05 8.38
N LEU A 91 10.48 5.21 8.26
CA LEU A 91 11.06 6.36 7.57
C LEU A 91 12.34 6.82 8.25
N VAL A 92 12.31 7.00 9.57
CA VAL A 92 13.50 7.41 10.36
C VAL A 92 14.63 6.39 10.22
N SER A 93 14.33 5.08 10.20
CA SER A 93 15.36 4.04 10.02
C SER A 93 16.00 4.01 8.63
N LEU A 94 15.38 4.62 7.62
CA LEU A 94 15.93 4.79 6.26
C LEU A 94 16.78 6.05 6.12
N ILE A 95 16.60 7.00 7.01
CA ILE A 95 17.44 8.20 7.10
C ILE A 95 18.59 7.78 8.03
N ASP A 96 19.81 7.75 7.50
CA ASP A 96 21.01 7.44 8.28
C ASP A 96 21.24 8.55 9.31
N TYR A 97 20.57 8.44 10.46
CA TYR A 97 20.52 9.47 11.50
C TYR A 97 21.90 9.66 12.17
N ASP A 98 22.73 8.60 12.17
CA ASP A 98 24.05 8.66 12.80
C ASP A 98 25.01 9.56 12.01
N ASN A 99 24.91 9.59 10.68
CA ASN A 99 25.68 10.53 9.85
C ASN A 99 25.19 11.97 9.97
N HIS A 100 23.94 12.22 10.37
CA HIS A 100 23.41 13.57 10.56
C HIS A 100 23.68 14.12 11.97
N ALA A 101 23.80 13.28 12.97
CA ALA A 101 24.09 13.72 14.34
C ALA A 101 25.49 14.39 14.44
N GLU A 102 26.49 13.84 13.74
CA GLU A 102 27.83 14.46 13.66
C GLU A 102 27.80 15.80 12.93
N SER A 103 27.11 15.89 11.78
CA SER A 103 27.00 17.13 11.02
C SER A 103 26.19 18.23 11.73
N VAL A 104 25.16 17.86 12.48
CA VAL A 104 24.40 18.82 13.31
C VAL A 104 25.26 19.34 14.48
N ALA A 105 26.03 18.46 15.15
CA ALA A 105 26.96 18.87 16.20
C ALA A 105 28.07 19.79 15.68
N GLU A 106 28.62 19.54 14.48
CA GLU A 106 29.58 20.43 13.81
C GLU A 106 28.95 21.79 13.51
N ILE A 107 27.75 21.83 12.95
CA ILE A 107 27.05 23.09 12.65
C ILE A 107 26.77 23.86 13.93
N GLU A 108 26.28 23.22 14.99
CA GLU A 108 26.08 23.87 16.29
C GLU A 108 27.36 24.42 16.91
N SER A 109 28.51 23.71 16.73
CA SER A 109 29.80 24.18 17.21
C SER A 109 30.27 25.43 16.44
N LEU A 110 30.03 25.45 15.13
CA LEU A 110 30.35 26.63 14.29
C LEU A 110 29.51 27.84 14.67
N PHE A 111 28.19 27.64 14.92
CA PHE A 111 27.33 28.74 15.39
C PHE A 111 27.78 29.31 16.74
N LYS A 112 28.23 28.46 17.67
CA LYS A 112 28.76 28.93 18.97
C LYS A 112 30.05 29.71 18.82
N GLN A 113 30.94 29.31 17.89
CA GLN A 113 32.19 30.07 17.62
C GLN A 113 31.90 31.45 17.02
N VAL A 114 30.93 31.56 16.12
CA VAL A 114 30.56 32.85 15.50
C VAL A 114 29.83 33.76 16.49
N ALA A 115 29.06 33.19 17.44
CA ALA A 115 28.35 33.99 18.44
C ALA A 115 29.24 34.48 19.61
N SER A 116 30.46 33.93 19.75
CA SER A 116 31.40 34.29 20.83
C SER A 116 32.53 35.20 20.39
N GLY A 117 32.57 35.65 19.13
CA GLY A 117 33.52 36.62 18.56
C GLY A 117 32.85 37.94 18.26
#